data_00c2a89eac43f9695e1e8a54e9d154bc
#
_entry.id   00c2a89eac43f9695e1e8a54e9d154bc
#
_cell.length_a   1.000
_cell.length_b   1.000
_cell.length_c   1.000
_cell.angle_alpha   90.00
_cell.angle_beta   90.00
_cell.angle_gamma   90.00
#
_symmetry.space_group_name_H-M   'P 1'
#
loop_
_entity.id
_entity.type
_entity.pdbx_description
1 polymer ?
#
loop_
_entity_poly.entity_id
_entity_poly.type
_entity_poly.pdbx_seq_one_letter_code
_entity_poly.pdbx_strand_id
1 'polypeptide(L)'
;LWYGATLQAIAYGTRHILEAMNAKGYAIKQIYLCGGHLKNNVFIQEHADITGCEVLIPEEPEAVLLGSAILGAVAAGEFPEIPSAMSAMCRTAHIIRPDPKTTSFHEARYEIFKEMYDFQKRIHAKMDAV
;
A
#
# COMPACT_ATOMS: atom_id res chain seq x y z
N LEU A 1 -14.96 -13.29 10.90
CA LEU A 1 -14.85 -12.05 11.67
C LEU A 1 -13.38 -11.65 11.89
N TRP A 2 -12.56 -12.50 12.52
CA TRP A 2 -11.14 -12.20 12.82
C TRP A 2 -10.29 -11.94 11.58
N TYR A 3 -10.44 -12.75 10.54
CA TYR A 3 -9.70 -12.59 9.29
C TYR A 3 -9.92 -11.21 8.65
N GLY A 4 -11.20 -10.78 8.51
CA GLY A 4 -11.50 -9.46 7.96
C GLY A 4 -10.93 -8.32 8.81
N ALA A 5 -11.05 -8.42 10.15
CA ALA A 5 -10.48 -7.42 11.05
C ALA A 5 -8.96 -7.30 10.92
N THR A 6 -8.26 -8.42 10.71
CA THR A 6 -6.80 -8.42 10.50
C THR A 6 -6.44 -7.71 9.18
N LEU A 7 -7.15 -8.00 8.09
CA LEU A 7 -6.90 -7.34 6.81
C LEU A 7 -7.15 -5.84 6.90
N GLN A 8 -8.23 -5.42 7.55
CA GLN A 8 -8.54 -4.00 7.76
C GLN A 8 -7.50 -3.30 8.64
N ALA A 9 -7.03 -3.95 9.71
CA ALA A 9 -5.99 -3.38 10.57
C ALA A 9 -4.68 -3.11 9.80
N ILE A 10 -4.29 -4.02 8.88
CA ILE A 10 -3.12 -3.81 8.02
C ILE A 10 -3.35 -2.62 7.09
N ALA A 11 -4.52 -2.53 6.47
CA ALA A 11 -4.85 -1.44 5.57
C ALA A 11 -4.96 -0.07 6.29
N TYR A 12 -5.47 -0.03 7.54
CA TYR A 12 -5.43 1.19 8.37
C TYR A 12 -4.00 1.62 8.70
N GLY A 13 -3.11 0.66 8.98
CA GLY A 13 -1.68 0.94 9.16
C GLY A 13 -1.06 1.55 7.89
N THR A 14 -1.38 1.01 6.71
CA THR A 14 -0.95 1.56 5.43
C THR A 14 -1.48 2.98 5.24
N ARG A 15 -2.77 3.22 5.49
CA ARG A 15 -3.37 4.57 5.44
C ARG A 15 -2.63 5.55 6.35
N HIS A 16 -2.33 5.15 7.57
CA HIS A 16 -1.63 5.99 8.54
C HIS A 16 -0.25 6.43 8.03
N ILE A 17 0.48 5.52 7.39
CA ILE A 17 1.77 5.82 6.76
C ILE A 17 1.59 6.80 5.60
N LEU A 18 0.61 6.56 4.71
CA LEU A 18 0.35 7.44 3.57
C LEU A 18 -0.05 8.85 4.01
N GLU A 19 -0.88 8.98 5.05
CA GLU A 19 -1.26 10.28 5.62
C GLU A 19 -0.04 11.01 6.20
N ALA A 20 0.84 10.30 6.91
CA ALA A 20 2.08 10.88 7.45
C ALA A 20 3.02 11.36 6.33
N MET A 21 3.11 10.64 5.21
CA MET A 21 3.86 11.06 4.03
C MET A 21 3.21 12.27 3.36
N ASN A 22 1.90 12.25 3.17
CA ASN A 22 1.16 13.36 2.56
C ASN A 22 1.26 14.64 3.41
N ALA A 23 1.32 14.53 4.73
CA ALA A 23 1.57 15.65 5.63
C ALA A 23 2.99 16.27 5.46
N LYS A 24 3.91 15.56 4.82
CA LYS A 24 5.25 16.04 4.45
C LYS A 24 5.33 16.62 3.03
N GLY A 25 4.19 16.79 2.37
CA GLY A 25 4.09 17.40 1.04
C GLY A 25 4.00 16.41 -0.12
N TYR A 26 3.93 15.11 0.14
CA TYR A 26 3.57 14.13 -0.88
C TYR A 26 2.07 14.21 -1.19
N ALA A 27 1.70 13.82 -2.40
CA ALA A 27 0.29 13.75 -2.82
C ALA A 27 -0.01 12.36 -3.38
N ILE A 28 0.17 11.35 -2.53
CA ILE A 28 0.02 9.94 -2.91
C ILE A 28 -1.46 9.64 -3.12
N LYS A 29 -1.82 9.23 -4.34
CA LYS A 29 -3.18 8.85 -4.74
C LYS A 29 -3.24 7.46 -5.34
N GLN A 30 -2.10 6.85 -5.59
CA GLN A 30 -1.97 5.54 -6.20
C GLN A 30 -0.93 4.72 -5.44
N ILE A 31 -1.20 3.44 -5.27
CA ILE A 31 -0.27 2.47 -4.68
C ILE A 31 -0.14 1.25 -5.59
N TYR A 32 1.08 0.84 -5.86
CA TYR A 32 1.34 -0.43 -6.52
C TYR A 32 1.37 -1.55 -5.48
N LEU A 33 0.59 -2.59 -5.72
CA LEU A 33 0.57 -3.79 -4.91
C LEU A 33 1.23 -4.93 -5.69
N CYS A 34 2.17 -5.64 -5.07
CA CYS A 34 2.88 -6.76 -5.69
C CYS A 34 3.10 -7.92 -4.73
N GLY A 35 3.50 -9.06 -5.25
CA GLY A 35 3.80 -10.25 -4.48
C GLY A 35 2.57 -11.05 -4.04
N GLY A 36 2.68 -11.83 -2.98
CA GLY A 36 1.68 -12.81 -2.55
C GLY A 36 0.30 -12.25 -2.24
N HIS A 37 0.21 -10.96 -1.90
CA HIS A 37 -1.05 -10.25 -1.62
C HIS A 37 -1.97 -10.16 -2.84
N LEU A 38 -1.43 -10.24 -4.06
CA LEU A 38 -2.21 -10.23 -5.30
C LEU A 38 -3.18 -11.40 -5.43
N LYS A 39 -2.97 -12.47 -4.67
CA LYS A 39 -3.87 -13.66 -4.64
C LYS A 39 -5.12 -13.45 -3.80
N ASN A 40 -5.25 -12.30 -3.13
CA ASN A 40 -6.33 -12.02 -2.20
C ASN A 40 -7.11 -10.76 -2.59
N ASN A 41 -8.16 -10.93 -3.36
CA ASN A 41 -8.99 -9.82 -3.84
C ASN A 41 -9.61 -8.99 -2.72
N VAL A 42 -9.93 -9.63 -1.58
CA VAL A 42 -10.47 -8.90 -0.41
C VAL A 42 -9.40 -7.96 0.17
N PHE A 43 -8.15 -8.44 0.30
CA PHE A 43 -7.04 -7.62 0.76
C PHE A 43 -6.82 -6.41 -0.15
N ILE A 44 -6.88 -6.61 -1.47
CA ILE A 44 -6.67 -5.54 -2.46
C ILE A 44 -7.77 -4.48 -2.35
N GLN A 45 -9.06 -4.92 -2.31
CA GLN A 45 -10.20 -4.01 -2.22
C GLN A 45 -10.20 -3.24 -0.90
N GLU A 46 -9.96 -3.90 0.23
CA GLU A 46 -9.86 -3.25 1.55
C GLU A 46 -8.76 -2.17 1.58
N HIS A 47 -7.63 -2.41 0.89
CA HIS A 47 -6.58 -1.39 0.78
C HIS A 47 -7.05 -0.19 -0.04
N ALA A 48 -7.73 -0.39 -1.16
CA ALA A 48 -8.29 0.71 -1.94
C ALA A 48 -9.31 1.51 -1.11
N ASP A 49 -10.27 0.82 -0.49
CA ASP A 49 -11.37 1.43 0.25
C ASP A 49 -10.89 2.22 1.47
N ILE A 50 -9.95 1.66 2.22
CA ILE A 50 -9.44 2.25 3.46
C ILE A 50 -8.47 3.40 3.19
N THR A 51 -7.58 3.25 2.21
CA THR A 51 -6.59 4.29 1.89
C THR A 51 -7.15 5.43 1.04
N GLY A 52 -8.26 5.18 0.34
CA GLY A 52 -8.81 6.10 -0.66
C GLY A 52 -7.94 6.22 -1.91
N CYS A 53 -6.92 5.37 -2.06
CA CYS A 53 -6.02 5.35 -3.20
C CYS A 53 -6.48 4.35 -4.26
N GLU A 54 -6.17 4.63 -5.52
CA GLU A 54 -6.24 3.59 -6.55
C GLU A 54 -5.13 2.56 -6.30
N VAL A 55 -5.48 1.26 -6.32
CA VAL A 55 -4.51 0.17 -6.21
C VAL A 55 -4.22 -0.34 -7.62
N LEU A 56 -2.97 -0.21 -8.03
CA LEU A 56 -2.47 -0.64 -9.32
C LEU A 56 -1.88 -2.05 -9.20
N ILE A 57 -2.41 -2.96 -10.00
CA ILE A 57 -1.94 -4.35 -10.08
C ILE A 57 -1.03 -4.46 -11.29
N PRO A 58 0.25 -4.80 -11.12
CA PRO A 58 1.17 -4.96 -12.25
C PRO A 58 0.80 -6.18 -13.10
N GLU A 59 1.15 -6.12 -14.38
CA GLU A 59 1.02 -7.25 -15.31
C GLU A 59 1.96 -8.39 -14.91
N GLU A 60 3.18 -8.03 -14.46
CA GLU A 60 4.15 -8.98 -13.93
C GLU A 60 4.02 -9.03 -12.38
N PRO A 61 3.55 -10.17 -11.82
CA PRO A 61 3.35 -10.32 -10.38
C PRO A 61 4.67 -10.44 -9.60
N GLU A 62 5.73 -10.90 -10.28
CA GLU A 62 7.05 -11.14 -9.67
C GLU A 62 7.93 -9.88 -9.74
N ALA A 63 7.53 -8.84 -8.99
CA ALA A 63 8.18 -7.53 -9.01
C ALA A 63 9.69 -7.57 -8.72
N VAL A 64 10.15 -8.50 -7.90
CA VAL A 64 11.59 -8.65 -7.59
C VAL A 64 12.36 -9.13 -8.81
N LEU A 65 11.80 -10.10 -9.54
CA LEU A 65 12.41 -10.61 -10.79
C LEU A 65 12.39 -9.54 -11.86
N LEU A 66 11.28 -8.83 -12.01
CA LEU A 66 11.20 -7.71 -12.93
C LEU A 66 12.23 -6.62 -12.62
N GLY A 67 12.38 -6.26 -11.34
CA GLY A 67 13.39 -5.30 -10.91
C GLY A 67 14.81 -5.74 -11.26
N SER A 68 15.13 -7.02 -11.06
CA SER A 68 16.42 -7.60 -11.45
C SER A 68 16.64 -7.57 -12.96
N ALA A 69 15.59 -7.86 -13.75
CA ALA A 69 15.63 -7.79 -15.22
C ALA A 69 15.85 -6.36 -15.71
N ILE A 70 15.20 -5.37 -15.09
CA ILE A 70 15.41 -3.94 -15.41
C ILE A 70 16.85 -3.54 -15.17
N LEU A 71 17.42 -3.89 -14.02
CA LEU A 71 18.83 -3.59 -13.72
C LEU A 71 19.78 -4.27 -14.70
N GLY A 72 19.52 -5.53 -15.07
CA GLY A 72 20.28 -6.27 -16.06
C GLY A 72 20.23 -5.63 -17.45
N ALA A 73 19.05 -5.19 -17.89
CA ALA A 73 18.87 -4.54 -19.18
C ALA A 73 19.62 -3.19 -19.28
N VAL A 74 19.61 -2.40 -18.20
CA VAL A 74 20.39 -1.16 -18.13
C VAL A 74 21.89 -1.45 -18.11
N ALA A 75 22.33 -2.44 -17.34
CA ALA A 75 23.75 -2.84 -17.30
C ALA A 75 24.26 -3.37 -18.65
N ALA A 76 23.39 -4.03 -19.44
CA ALA A 76 23.68 -4.48 -20.79
C ALA A 76 23.68 -3.37 -21.84
N GLY A 77 23.24 -2.15 -21.49
CA GLY A 77 23.15 -1.01 -22.41
C GLY A 77 21.91 -0.99 -23.30
N GLU A 78 20.90 -1.85 -23.04
CA GLU A 78 19.62 -1.86 -23.77
C GLU A 78 18.79 -0.60 -23.45
N PHE A 79 18.96 -0.03 -22.28
CA PHE A 79 18.34 1.23 -21.87
C PHE A 79 19.39 2.17 -21.29
N PRO A 80 19.28 3.49 -21.54
CA PRO A 80 20.26 4.47 -21.08
C PRO A 80 20.22 4.66 -19.56
N GLU A 81 19.07 4.41 -18.92
CA GLU A 81 18.86 4.62 -17.49
C GLU A 81 17.66 3.80 -16.95
N ILE A 82 17.62 3.64 -15.62
CA ILE A 82 16.56 2.86 -14.95
C ILE A 82 15.15 3.39 -15.26
N PRO A 83 14.85 4.71 -15.20
CA PRO A 83 13.51 5.21 -15.50
C PRO A 83 13.00 4.85 -16.90
N SER A 84 13.88 4.86 -17.92
CA SER A 84 13.49 4.47 -19.27
C SER A 84 13.18 2.98 -19.37
N ALA A 85 13.97 2.13 -18.73
CA ALA A 85 13.70 0.70 -18.64
C ALA A 85 12.40 0.40 -17.89
N MET A 86 12.16 1.07 -16.76
CA MET A 86 10.90 0.95 -16.01
C MET A 86 9.69 1.33 -16.87
N SER A 87 9.77 2.44 -17.60
CA SER A 87 8.68 2.90 -18.49
C SER A 87 8.35 1.91 -19.59
N ALA A 88 9.35 1.16 -20.08
CA ALA A 88 9.16 0.16 -21.11
C ALA A 88 8.69 -1.21 -20.58
N MET A 89 9.18 -1.62 -19.40
CA MET A 89 9.01 -2.96 -18.87
C MET A 89 7.92 -3.08 -17.81
N CYS A 90 7.60 -1.99 -17.08
CA CYS A 90 6.53 -2.01 -16.08
C CYS A 90 5.19 -1.66 -16.72
N ARG A 91 4.22 -2.55 -16.59
CA ARG A 91 2.85 -2.36 -17.09
C ARG A 91 1.84 -2.61 -16.00
N THR A 92 0.73 -1.88 -16.04
CA THR A 92 -0.40 -2.07 -15.13
C THR A 92 -1.47 -2.91 -15.83
N ALA A 93 -1.82 -4.05 -15.24
CA ALA A 93 -2.87 -4.93 -15.75
C ALA A 93 -4.27 -4.45 -15.34
N HIS A 94 -4.43 -4.10 -14.05
CA HIS A 94 -5.70 -3.70 -13.49
C HIS A 94 -5.54 -2.53 -12.52
N ILE A 95 -6.60 -1.73 -12.40
CA ILE A 95 -6.72 -0.66 -11.41
C ILE A 95 -7.96 -0.95 -10.57
N ILE A 96 -7.76 -1.12 -9.28
CA ILE A 96 -8.84 -1.28 -8.30
C ILE A 96 -9.09 0.08 -7.66
N ARG A 97 -10.34 0.51 -7.70
CA ARG A 97 -10.77 1.80 -7.16
C ARG A 97 -11.49 1.64 -5.83
N PRO A 98 -11.39 2.65 -4.95
CA PRO A 98 -12.19 2.69 -3.73
C PRO A 98 -13.69 2.61 -4.02
N ASP A 99 -14.45 1.86 -3.23
CA ASP A 99 -15.91 1.91 -3.26
C ASP A 99 -16.40 3.05 -2.36
N PRO A 100 -17.02 4.10 -2.92
CA PRO A 100 -17.51 5.23 -2.12
C PRO A 100 -18.57 4.85 -1.09
N LYS A 101 -19.21 3.68 -1.21
CA LYS A 101 -20.21 3.21 -0.25
C LYS A 101 -19.60 2.77 1.08
N THR A 102 -18.33 2.41 1.10
CA THR A 102 -17.63 1.95 2.31
C THR A 102 -16.92 3.08 3.05
N THR A 103 -16.81 4.26 2.45
CA THR A 103 -16.02 5.38 2.97
C THR A 103 -16.41 5.75 4.40
N SER A 104 -17.69 6.01 4.69
CA SER A 104 -18.13 6.40 6.04
C SER A 104 -17.86 5.33 7.09
N PHE A 105 -17.99 4.07 6.72
CA PHE A 105 -17.69 2.94 7.58
C PHE A 105 -16.20 2.88 7.94
N HIS A 106 -15.33 3.06 6.96
CA HIS A 106 -13.89 3.01 7.19
C HIS A 106 -13.36 4.27 7.89
N GLU A 107 -13.94 5.45 7.63
CA GLU A 107 -13.58 6.66 8.37
C GLU A 107 -13.82 6.50 9.88
N ALA A 108 -15.01 6.05 10.29
CA ALA A 108 -15.32 5.84 11.70
C ALA A 108 -14.37 4.84 12.37
N ARG A 109 -14.01 3.77 11.68
CA ARG A 109 -13.08 2.76 12.19
C ARG A 109 -11.64 3.23 12.21
N TYR A 110 -11.26 4.06 11.28
CA TYR A 110 -9.92 4.63 11.26
C TYR A 110 -9.69 5.61 12.40
N GLU A 111 -10.70 6.39 12.79
CA GLU A 111 -10.60 7.21 14.00
C GLU A 111 -10.33 6.35 15.25
N ILE A 112 -11.07 5.23 15.40
CA ILE A 112 -10.84 4.28 16.50
C ILE A 112 -9.41 3.70 16.42
N PHE A 113 -8.94 3.35 15.22
CA PHE A 113 -7.57 2.85 15.01
C PHE A 113 -6.52 3.85 15.51
N LYS A 114 -6.68 5.13 15.21
CA LYS A 114 -5.77 6.20 15.68
C LYS A 114 -5.76 6.32 17.20
N GLU A 115 -6.93 6.28 17.84
CA GLU A 115 -7.04 6.29 19.31
C GLU A 115 -6.33 5.08 19.95
N MET A 116 -6.52 3.89 19.38
CA MET A 116 -5.84 2.66 19.85
C MET A 116 -4.32 2.78 19.69
N TYR A 117 -3.84 3.33 18.60
CA TYR A 117 -2.41 3.54 18.36
C TYR A 117 -1.81 4.51 19.36
N ASP A 118 -2.48 5.62 19.64
CA ASP A 118 -2.03 6.58 20.66
C ASP A 118 -2.08 6.00 22.08
N PHE A 119 -3.09 5.19 22.36
CA PHE A 119 -3.15 4.45 23.62
C PHE A 119 -1.96 3.49 23.77
N GLN A 120 -1.65 2.73 22.73
CA GLN A 120 -0.51 1.80 22.71
C GLN A 120 0.82 2.52 22.96
N LYS A 121 1.04 3.68 22.34
CA LYS A 121 2.25 4.50 22.58
C LYS A 121 2.39 4.88 24.05
N ARG A 122 1.27 5.28 24.68
CA ARG A 122 1.28 5.61 26.12
C ARG A 122 1.61 4.41 27.02
N ILE A 123 1.14 3.22 26.64
CA ILE A 123 1.46 1.99 27.38
C ILE A 123 2.94 1.64 27.21
N HIS A 124 3.49 1.69 25.99
CA HIS A 124 4.91 1.47 25.74
C HIS A 124 5.79 2.39 26.58
N ALA A 125 5.53 3.69 26.59
CA ALA A 125 6.29 4.64 27.36
C ALA A 125 6.28 4.34 28.88
N LYS A 126 5.20 3.72 29.40
CA LYS A 126 5.15 3.27 30.79
C LYS A 126 5.98 2.00 31.03
N MET A 127 6.05 1.11 30.04
CA MET A 127 6.84 -0.12 30.16
C MET A 127 8.34 0.15 30.06
N ASP A 128 8.75 1.13 29.24
CA ASP A 128 10.15 1.54 29.08
C ASP A 128 10.68 2.34 30.30
N ALA A 129 9.81 2.79 31.19
CA ALA A 129 10.15 3.53 32.41
C ALA A 129 10.42 2.63 33.62
N VAL A 130 10.32 1.31 33.49
CA VAL A 130 10.58 0.28 34.52
C VAL A 130 11.86 -0.45 34.20
#